data_286a3dfaf05b61b436bfb971a57f7d80
#
_entry.id   286a3dfaf05b61b436bfb971a57f7d80
#
_cell.length_a   1.000
_cell.length_b   1.000
_cell.length_c   1.000
_cell.angle_alpha   90.00
_cell.angle_beta   90.00
_cell.angle_gamma   90.00
#
_symmetry.space_group_name_H-M   'P 1'
#
loop_
_entity.id
_entity.type
_entity.pdbx_description
1 polymer ?
#
loop_
_entity_poly.entity_id
_entity_poly.type
_entity_poly.pdbx_seq_one_letter_code
_entity_poly.pdbx_strand_id
1 'polypeptide(L)'
;MENKRYVSKKEQWMYALGAGGQGMIYAMMSSYISDYYVNVLQLPLMFVLILMLGARVWDAINDPMMGMIVDRRTMKNGRMKPYIIMATPIIAVLTLLMYLSPNMEQTPLMIFSAVVYILWGMAYTMADVPFWTLPNVLTPNSKERSDVISFTKIINSIGSALPEVLFLAIPLILNAIYAKSGNAPNPLDFEKRKYFLIALFAVVIGGIMYVNCYFHIKERVTLPNKKKIPGQPGSLSRIFHCKPLMLVVMMGILSSGRYLVQAAAIHVARYSFYIGPENPTQADILNSISLVKTIFQVCTIVGMFGTTL
;
A
#
# COMPACT_ATOMS: atom_id res chain seq x y z
N MET A 1 18.59 -18.34 -26.76
CA MET A 1 18.92 -17.70 -25.45
C MET A 1 17.75 -17.73 -24.44
N GLU A 2 16.70 -18.51 -24.71
CA GLU A 2 15.42 -18.46 -23.96
C GLU A 2 15.37 -19.22 -22.64
N ASN A 3 16.30 -20.10 -22.33
CA ASN A 3 16.18 -21.01 -21.18
C ASN A 3 17.13 -20.73 -20.00
N LYS A 4 17.86 -19.61 -20.00
CA LYS A 4 18.75 -19.30 -18.88
C LYS A 4 18.00 -18.53 -17.80
N ARG A 5 17.83 -19.14 -16.62
CA ARG A 5 17.35 -18.44 -15.43
C ARG A 5 18.45 -17.57 -14.83
N TYR A 6 18.12 -16.29 -14.63
CA TYR A 6 19.00 -15.29 -14.03
C TYR A 6 18.67 -15.06 -12.55
N VAL A 7 17.39 -15.17 -12.18
CA VAL A 7 16.90 -14.96 -10.82
C VAL A 7 16.78 -16.30 -10.10
N SER A 8 17.45 -16.45 -8.97
CA SER A 8 17.32 -17.67 -8.16
C SER A 8 15.93 -17.73 -7.50
N LYS A 9 15.45 -18.95 -7.18
CA LYS A 9 14.18 -19.12 -6.46
C LYS A 9 14.17 -18.35 -5.14
N LYS A 10 15.29 -18.36 -4.40
CA LYS A 10 15.43 -17.61 -3.15
C LYS A 10 15.24 -16.10 -3.36
N GLU A 11 15.86 -15.55 -4.39
CA GLU A 11 15.77 -14.13 -4.74
C GLU A 11 14.34 -13.74 -5.15
N GLN A 12 13.67 -14.59 -5.92
CA GLN A 12 12.27 -14.42 -6.30
C GLN A 12 11.35 -14.40 -5.06
N TRP A 13 11.54 -15.32 -4.12
CA TRP A 13 10.80 -15.35 -2.86
C TRP A 13 11.07 -14.12 -2.00
N MET A 14 12.33 -13.70 -1.88
CA MET A 14 12.69 -12.53 -1.06
C MET A 14 12.10 -11.24 -1.66
N TYR A 15 12.07 -11.14 -2.99
CA TYR A 15 11.41 -10.03 -3.69
C TYR A 15 9.90 -10.04 -3.46
N ALA A 16 9.27 -11.20 -3.62
CA ALA A 16 7.84 -11.37 -3.39
C ALA A 16 7.43 -11.09 -1.93
N LEU A 17 8.21 -11.56 -0.95
CA LEU A 17 7.99 -11.25 0.46
C LEU A 17 8.10 -9.74 0.72
N GLY A 18 9.07 -9.06 0.08
CA GLY A 18 9.16 -7.60 0.13
C GLY A 18 7.88 -6.92 -0.35
N ALA A 19 7.31 -7.40 -1.46
CA ALA A 19 6.02 -6.91 -1.94
C ALA A 19 4.89 -7.18 -0.94
N GLY A 20 4.87 -8.35 -0.31
CA GLY A 20 3.90 -8.67 0.76
C GLY A 20 3.98 -7.69 1.92
N GLY A 21 5.20 -7.35 2.37
CA GLY A 21 5.42 -6.34 3.40
C GLY A 21 4.96 -4.95 2.98
N GLN A 22 5.26 -4.55 1.75
CA GLN A 22 4.77 -3.30 1.15
C GLN A 22 3.24 -3.26 1.10
N GLY A 23 2.61 -4.35 0.61
CA GLY A 23 1.17 -4.49 0.52
C GLY A 23 0.47 -4.37 1.89
N MET A 24 1.08 -4.94 2.93
CA MET A 24 0.58 -4.85 4.30
C MET A 24 0.55 -3.40 4.81
N ILE A 25 1.62 -2.64 4.61
CA ILE A 25 1.68 -1.22 5.00
C ILE A 25 0.71 -0.39 4.14
N TYR A 26 0.67 -0.64 2.83
CA TYR A 26 -0.23 0.06 1.93
C TYR A 26 -1.71 -0.16 2.24
N ALA A 27 -2.09 -1.38 2.65
CA ALA A 27 -3.46 -1.70 3.02
C ALA A 27 -3.96 -0.83 4.19
N MET A 28 -3.10 -0.53 5.17
CA MET A 28 -3.44 0.39 6.25
C MET A 28 -3.85 1.76 5.70
N MET A 29 -3.05 2.35 4.82
CA MET A 29 -3.35 3.67 4.23
C MET A 29 -4.56 3.63 3.28
N SER A 30 -4.68 2.61 2.43
CA SER A 30 -5.70 2.61 1.36
C SER A 30 -7.08 2.19 1.84
N SER A 31 -7.16 1.27 2.82
CA SER A 31 -8.42 0.65 3.22
C SER A 31 -8.95 1.11 4.59
N TYR A 32 -8.07 1.55 5.49
CA TYR A 32 -8.46 1.78 6.87
C TYR A 32 -8.35 3.23 7.32
N ILE A 33 -7.56 4.06 6.65
CA ILE A 33 -7.32 5.43 7.10
C ILE A 33 -8.58 6.30 7.02
N SER A 34 -9.44 6.10 6.02
CA SER A 34 -10.70 6.85 5.90
C SER A 34 -11.63 6.59 7.08
N ASP A 35 -11.75 5.30 7.46
CA ASP A 35 -12.56 4.89 8.59
C ASP A 35 -12.01 5.44 9.92
N TYR A 36 -10.67 5.38 10.08
CA TYR A 36 -9.99 5.95 11.23
C TYR A 36 -10.22 7.46 11.36
N TYR A 37 -10.07 8.21 10.27
CA TYR A 37 -10.24 9.66 10.28
C TYR A 37 -11.68 10.07 10.57
N VAL A 38 -12.66 9.42 9.97
CA VAL A 38 -14.07 9.77 10.14
C VAL A 38 -14.63 9.28 11.48
N ASN A 39 -14.39 8.01 11.82
CA ASN A 39 -15.09 7.37 12.95
C ASN A 39 -14.28 7.37 14.26
N VAL A 40 -12.96 7.48 14.21
CA VAL A 40 -12.10 7.45 15.41
C VAL A 40 -11.58 8.84 15.75
N LEU A 41 -11.05 9.59 14.76
CA LEU A 41 -10.64 10.98 14.96
C LEU A 41 -11.81 11.97 14.86
N GLN A 42 -13.00 11.52 14.40
CA GLN A 42 -14.19 12.33 14.24
C GLN A 42 -13.98 13.58 13.36
N LEU A 43 -13.13 13.45 12.33
CA LEU A 43 -12.91 14.51 11.36
C LEU A 43 -14.12 14.66 10.43
N PRO A 44 -14.43 15.87 9.94
CA PRO A 44 -15.53 16.10 9.02
C PRO A 44 -15.38 15.26 7.75
N LEU A 45 -16.42 14.53 7.37
CA LEU A 45 -16.41 13.65 6.19
C LEU A 45 -15.97 14.39 4.91
N MET A 46 -16.48 15.63 4.74
CA MET A 46 -16.14 16.46 3.58
C MET A 46 -14.64 16.77 3.52
N PHE A 47 -14.01 17.06 4.66
CA PHE A 47 -12.56 17.26 4.74
C PHE A 47 -11.81 16.01 4.32
N VAL A 48 -12.18 14.83 4.81
CA VAL A 48 -11.52 13.56 4.48
C VAL A 48 -11.65 13.26 2.99
N LEU A 49 -12.82 13.49 2.40
CA LEU A 49 -13.05 13.33 0.96
C LEU A 49 -12.15 14.27 0.12
N ILE A 50 -12.10 15.55 0.47
CA ILE A 50 -11.26 16.53 -0.23
C ILE A 50 -9.78 16.19 -0.09
N LEU A 51 -9.34 15.77 1.10
CA LEU A 51 -7.97 15.33 1.35
C LEU A 51 -7.59 14.14 0.46
N MET A 52 -8.44 13.12 0.41
CA MET A 52 -8.17 11.91 -0.38
C MET A 52 -8.17 12.20 -1.88
N LEU A 53 -9.10 13.01 -2.38
CA LEU A 53 -9.14 13.40 -3.79
C LEU A 53 -7.93 14.27 -4.14
N GLY A 54 -7.60 15.26 -3.32
CA GLY A 54 -6.43 16.11 -3.50
C GLY A 54 -5.12 15.32 -3.52
N ALA A 55 -4.98 14.33 -2.64
CA ALA A 55 -3.82 13.46 -2.63
C ALA A 55 -3.71 12.62 -3.94
N ARG A 56 -4.82 12.15 -4.52
CA ARG A 56 -4.77 11.45 -5.82
C ARG A 56 -4.30 12.34 -6.97
N VAL A 57 -4.71 13.61 -6.96
CA VAL A 57 -4.20 14.60 -7.93
C VAL A 57 -2.70 14.83 -7.70
N TRP A 58 -2.28 14.92 -6.45
CA TRP A 58 -0.86 15.03 -6.09
C TRP A 58 -0.05 13.82 -6.54
N ASP A 59 -0.53 12.59 -6.31
CA ASP A 59 0.12 11.35 -6.73
C ASP A 59 0.36 11.33 -8.26
N ALA A 60 -0.62 11.79 -9.05
CA ALA A 60 -0.48 11.88 -10.51
C ALA A 60 0.67 12.78 -10.98
N ILE A 61 1.09 13.75 -10.16
CA ILE A 61 2.24 14.64 -10.41
C ILE A 61 3.52 14.04 -9.80
N ASN A 62 3.41 13.53 -8.58
CA ASN A 62 4.54 13.04 -7.79
C ASN A 62 5.16 11.76 -8.38
N ASP A 63 4.36 10.83 -8.88
CA ASP A 63 4.85 9.56 -9.44
C ASP A 63 5.77 9.74 -10.67
N PRO A 64 5.40 10.54 -11.69
CA PRO A 64 6.31 10.86 -12.79
C PRO A 64 7.57 11.62 -12.35
N MET A 65 7.46 12.53 -11.38
CA MET A 65 8.61 13.25 -10.84
C MET A 65 9.59 12.29 -10.17
N MET A 66 9.10 11.37 -9.36
CA MET A 66 9.92 10.37 -8.70
C MET A 66 10.58 9.43 -9.70
N GLY A 67 9.83 8.97 -10.72
CA GLY A 67 10.39 8.19 -11.83
C GLY A 67 11.56 8.90 -12.52
N MET A 68 11.44 10.20 -12.79
CA MET A 68 12.53 10.99 -13.37
C MET A 68 13.75 11.12 -12.44
N ILE A 69 13.55 11.25 -11.13
CA ILE A 69 14.63 11.32 -10.14
C ILE A 69 15.41 9.99 -10.10
N VAL A 70 14.69 8.86 -10.03
CA VAL A 70 15.27 7.52 -10.02
C VAL A 70 16.04 7.24 -11.31
N ASP A 71 15.50 7.67 -12.44
CA ASP A 71 16.15 7.49 -13.74
C ASP A 71 17.47 8.29 -13.91
N ARG A 72 17.62 9.39 -13.21
CA ARG A 72 18.80 10.26 -13.31
C ARG A 72 19.94 9.88 -12.36
N ARG A 73 19.66 9.18 -11.27
CA ARG A 73 20.65 8.90 -10.23
C ARG A 73 20.99 7.41 -10.19
N THR A 74 22.29 7.12 -10.26
CA THR A 74 22.84 5.77 -10.00
C THR A 74 23.64 5.85 -8.70
N MET A 75 23.29 5.02 -7.71
CA MET A 75 23.98 4.95 -6.43
C MET A 75 24.95 3.78 -6.40
N LYS A 76 25.89 3.75 -5.42
CA LYS A 76 26.93 2.70 -5.31
C LYS A 76 26.35 1.28 -5.22
N ASN A 77 25.15 1.11 -4.63
CA ASN A 77 24.53 -0.21 -4.39
C ASN A 77 23.41 -0.54 -5.38
N GLY A 78 23.39 0.09 -6.54
CA GLY A 78 22.34 -0.08 -7.56
C GLY A 78 21.57 1.21 -7.81
N ARG A 79 20.62 1.15 -8.75
CA ARG A 79 19.80 2.29 -9.15
C ARG A 79 18.48 2.33 -8.40
N MET A 80 17.84 1.18 -8.19
CA MET A 80 16.50 1.05 -7.62
C MET A 80 16.52 0.70 -6.12
N LYS A 81 17.38 -0.25 -5.74
CA LYS A 81 17.48 -0.76 -4.37
C LYS A 81 17.68 0.28 -3.27
N PRO A 82 18.56 1.30 -3.41
CA PRO A 82 18.81 2.24 -2.32
C PRO A 82 17.59 3.03 -1.89
N TYR A 83 16.65 3.29 -2.81
CA TYR A 83 15.42 4.01 -2.48
C TYR A 83 14.51 3.22 -1.53
N ILE A 84 14.50 1.89 -1.64
CA ILE A 84 13.72 1.00 -0.77
C ILE A 84 14.15 1.18 0.68
N ILE A 85 15.46 1.05 0.95
CA ILE A 85 15.97 1.14 2.32
C ILE A 85 15.88 2.55 2.90
N MET A 86 15.98 3.58 2.06
CA MET A 86 15.87 4.97 2.52
C MET A 86 14.43 5.36 2.84
N ALA A 87 13.46 4.89 2.04
CA ALA A 87 12.06 5.25 2.21
C ALA A 87 11.38 4.44 3.32
N THR A 88 11.77 3.18 3.54
CA THR A 88 11.10 2.29 4.51
C THR A 88 10.98 2.88 5.92
N PRO A 89 12.03 3.42 6.56
CA PRO A 89 11.90 4.01 7.89
C PRO A 89 11.02 5.26 7.89
N ILE A 90 11.04 6.06 6.82
CA ILE A 90 10.19 7.25 6.70
C ILE A 90 8.73 6.84 6.59
N ILE A 91 8.42 5.85 5.74
CA ILE A 91 7.06 5.29 5.60
C ILE A 91 6.60 4.71 6.94
N ALA A 92 7.48 4.00 7.65
CA ALA A 92 7.18 3.42 8.95
C ALA A 92 6.74 4.48 9.97
N VAL A 93 7.55 5.53 10.13
CA VAL A 93 7.26 6.64 11.05
C VAL A 93 5.97 7.35 10.65
N LEU A 94 5.80 7.68 9.37
CA LEU A 94 4.61 8.38 8.89
C LEU A 94 3.35 7.52 9.02
N THR A 95 3.44 6.20 8.82
CA THR A 95 2.30 5.29 9.06
C THR A 95 1.88 5.33 10.53
N LEU A 96 2.81 5.29 11.47
CA LEU A 96 2.49 5.38 12.88
C LEU A 96 1.90 6.75 13.26
N LEU A 97 2.44 7.84 12.68
CA LEU A 97 1.91 9.19 12.87
C LEU A 97 0.48 9.34 12.34
N MET A 98 0.14 8.67 11.21
CA MET A 98 -1.23 8.69 10.67
C MET A 98 -2.26 8.08 11.62
N TYR A 99 -1.86 7.08 12.41
CA TYR A 99 -2.71 6.40 13.39
C TYR A 99 -2.51 6.90 14.83
N LEU A 100 -1.74 7.96 15.00
CA LEU A 100 -1.64 8.66 16.26
C LEU A 100 -2.85 9.58 16.44
N SER A 101 -3.42 9.61 17.65
CA SER A 101 -4.51 10.51 18.00
C SER A 101 -4.03 11.55 19.01
N PRO A 102 -3.34 12.61 18.58
CA PRO A 102 -2.90 13.66 19.50
C PRO A 102 -4.11 14.41 20.06
N ASN A 103 -4.03 14.81 21.32
CA ASN A 103 -5.05 15.65 21.97
C ASN A 103 -4.91 17.09 21.45
N MET A 104 -5.54 17.37 20.32
CA MET A 104 -5.54 18.67 19.65
C MET A 104 -6.99 19.11 19.38
N GLU A 105 -7.20 20.40 19.23
CA GLU A 105 -8.45 20.93 18.70
C GLU A 105 -8.67 20.48 17.26
N GLN A 106 -9.89 20.56 16.77
CA GLN A 106 -10.29 20.02 15.48
C GLN A 106 -9.47 20.59 14.30
N THR A 107 -9.24 21.91 14.28
CA THR A 107 -8.52 22.55 13.17
C THR A 107 -7.04 22.15 13.10
N PRO A 108 -6.24 22.20 14.18
CA PRO A 108 -4.87 21.65 14.18
C PRO A 108 -4.81 20.17 13.84
N LEU A 109 -5.78 19.37 14.30
CA LEU A 109 -5.86 17.94 14.00
C LEU A 109 -6.09 17.68 12.50
N MET A 110 -6.94 18.47 11.85
CA MET A 110 -7.15 18.41 10.40
C MET A 110 -5.86 18.74 9.64
N ILE A 111 -5.15 19.80 10.03
CA ILE A 111 -3.87 20.19 9.39
C ILE A 111 -2.83 19.08 9.58
N PHE A 112 -2.67 18.57 10.81
CA PHE A 112 -1.76 17.46 11.11
C PHE A 112 -2.06 16.24 10.25
N SER A 113 -3.32 15.80 10.20
CA SER A 113 -3.74 14.65 9.42
C SER A 113 -3.47 14.83 7.92
N ALA A 114 -3.74 16.03 7.37
CA ALA A 114 -3.48 16.34 5.98
C ALA A 114 -1.98 16.30 5.64
N VAL A 115 -1.16 16.94 6.45
CA VAL A 115 0.30 16.99 6.26
C VAL A 115 0.90 15.60 6.31
N VAL A 116 0.57 14.81 7.33
CA VAL A 116 1.10 13.46 7.48
C VAL A 116 0.64 12.55 6.34
N TYR A 117 -0.62 12.67 5.89
CA TYR A 117 -1.17 11.89 4.78
C TYR A 117 -0.42 12.18 3.46
N ILE A 118 -0.19 13.46 3.13
CA ILE A 118 0.51 13.86 1.91
C ILE A 118 1.98 13.44 1.97
N LEU A 119 2.67 13.66 3.09
CA LEU A 119 4.06 13.24 3.29
C LEU A 119 4.21 11.72 3.18
N TRP A 120 3.24 10.96 3.69
CA TRP A 120 3.21 9.51 3.56
C TRP A 120 3.14 9.10 2.08
N GLY A 121 2.25 9.69 1.28
CA GLY A 121 2.15 9.44 -0.15
C GLY A 121 3.47 9.70 -0.87
N MET A 122 4.13 10.83 -0.58
CA MET A 122 5.44 11.17 -1.17
C MET A 122 6.52 10.13 -0.80
N ALA A 123 6.60 9.76 0.47
CA ALA A 123 7.56 8.75 0.93
C ALA A 123 7.28 7.36 0.33
N TYR A 124 6.00 7.01 0.21
CA TYR A 124 5.59 5.74 -0.39
C TYR A 124 5.98 5.66 -1.86
N THR A 125 5.69 6.68 -2.65
CA THR A 125 6.08 6.76 -4.07
C THR A 125 7.59 6.64 -4.26
N MET A 126 8.39 7.19 -3.33
CA MET A 126 9.86 7.08 -3.37
C MET A 126 10.34 5.62 -3.29
N ALA A 127 9.59 4.72 -2.65
CA ALA A 127 9.88 3.30 -2.58
C ALA A 127 9.15 2.49 -3.66
N ASP A 128 7.89 2.82 -3.93
CA ASP A 128 6.99 2.05 -4.80
C ASP A 128 7.47 2.04 -6.25
N VAL A 129 7.77 3.20 -6.81
CA VAL A 129 8.22 3.34 -8.21
C VAL A 129 9.51 2.54 -8.47
N PRO A 130 10.59 2.66 -7.66
CA PRO A 130 11.77 1.82 -7.84
C PRO A 130 11.49 0.33 -7.62
N PHE A 131 10.65 -0.02 -6.64
CA PHE A 131 10.34 -1.40 -6.33
C PHE A 131 9.69 -2.14 -7.49
N TRP A 132 8.64 -1.58 -8.10
CA TRP A 132 7.96 -2.20 -9.24
C TRP A 132 8.75 -2.09 -10.55
N THR A 133 9.82 -1.28 -10.58
CA THR A 133 10.75 -1.20 -11.70
C THR A 133 11.89 -2.23 -11.58
N LEU A 134 12.17 -2.75 -10.38
CA LEU A 134 13.23 -3.73 -10.13
C LEU A 134 13.22 -4.95 -11.06
N PRO A 135 12.10 -5.59 -11.42
CA PRO A 135 12.11 -6.75 -12.32
C PRO A 135 12.79 -6.47 -13.66
N ASN A 136 12.79 -5.22 -14.12
CA ASN A 136 13.45 -4.82 -15.37
C ASN A 136 14.99 -4.86 -15.28
N VAL A 137 15.54 -4.74 -14.07
CA VAL A 137 16.99 -4.78 -13.82
C VAL A 137 17.46 -6.09 -13.19
N LEU A 138 16.53 -6.96 -12.76
CA LEU A 138 16.84 -8.29 -12.22
C LEU A 138 17.20 -9.29 -13.33
N THR A 139 16.44 -9.28 -14.44
CA THR A 139 16.60 -10.23 -15.53
C THR A 139 16.38 -9.58 -16.90
N PRO A 140 17.23 -9.91 -17.89
CA PRO A 140 17.00 -9.52 -19.28
C PRO A 140 15.91 -10.38 -19.96
N ASN A 141 15.57 -11.55 -19.39
CA ASN A 141 14.58 -12.47 -19.95
C ASN A 141 13.16 -11.97 -19.66
N SER A 142 12.39 -11.68 -20.73
CA SER A 142 11.04 -11.15 -20.64
C SER A 142 10.05 -12.13 -19.99
N LYS A 143 10.17 -13.44 -20.27
CA LYS A 143 9.30 -14.48 -19.69
C LYS A 143 9.57 -14.63 -18.19
N GLU A 144 10.83 -14.75 -17.78
CA GLU A 144 11.21 -14.83 -16.38
C GLU A 144 10.75 -13.58 -15.60
N ARG A 145 10.85 -12.39 -16.20
CA ARG A 145 10.37 -11.15 -15.62
C ARG A 145 8.85 -11.16 -15.37
N SER A 146 8.08 -11.67 -16.34
CA SER A 146 6.63 -11.82 -16.19
C SER A 146 6.29 -12.77 -15.06
N ASP A 147 6.96 -13.92 -14.96
CA ASP A 147 6.77 -14.91 -13.89
C ASP A 147 7.10 -14.31 -12.52
N VAL A 148 8.20 -13.55 -12.40
CA VAL A 148 8.56 -12.86 -11.15
C VAL A 148 7.50 -11.86 -10.76
N ILE A 149 7.01 -11.03 -11.70
CA ILE A 149 5.97 -10.01 -11.41
C ILE A 149 4.66 -10.69 -10.99
N SER A 150 4.22 -11.73 -11.69
CA SER A 150 2.97 -12.44 -11.39
C SER A 150 3.02 -13.07 -10.01
N PHE A 151 4.09 -13.79 -9.68
CA PHE A 151 4.30 -14.37 -8.37
C PHE A 151 4.35 -13.31 -7.27
N THR A 152 5.03 -12.21 -7.52
CA THR A 152 5.14 -11.08 -6.59
C THR A 152 3.79 -10.43 -6.31
N LYS A 153 2.93 -10.29 -7.31
CA LYS A 153 1.56 -9.76 -7.12
C LYS A 153 0.69 -10.67 -6.25
N ILE A 154 0.82 -11.98 -6.38
CA ILE A 154 0.10 -12.93 -5.51
C ILE A 154 0.51 -12.73 -4.05
N ILE A 155 1.81 -12.71 -3.76
CA ILE A 155 2.32 -12.51 -2.40
C ILE A 155 1.98 -11.11 -1.86
N ASN A 156 1.99 -10.08 -2.71
CA ASN A 156 1.54 -8.75 -2.35
C ASN A 156 0.06 -8.74 -1.92
N SER A 157 -0.81 -9.45 -2.63
CA SER A 157 -2.23 -9.57 -2.27
C SER A 157 -2.44 -10.31 -0.96
N ILE A 158 -1.67 -11.38 -0.71
CA ILE A 158 -1.68 -12.08 0.58
C ILE A 158 -1.22 -11.13 1.69
N GLY A 159 -0.13 -10.38 1.47
CA GLY A 159 0.37 -9.39 2.41
C GLY A 159 -0.65 -8.31 2.74
N SER A 160 -1.36 -7.81 1.73
CA SER A 160 -2.40 -6.78 1.94
C SER A 160 -3.64 -7.29 2.68
N ALA A 161 -3.86 -8.60 2.73
CA ALA A 161 -4.93 -9.23 3.51
C ALA A 161 -4.57 -9.39 5.01
N LEU A 162 -3.29 -9.38 5.37
CA LEU A 162 -2.87 -9.61 6.76
C LEU A 162 -3.44 -8.59 7.77
N PRO A 163 -3.53 -7.28 7.48
CA PRO A 163 -4.19 -6.33 8.37
C PRO A 163 -5.63 -6.72 8.69
N GLU A 164 -6.39 -7.31 7.76
CA GLU A 164 -7.77 -7.75 8.00
C GLU A 164 -7.83 -8.84 9.06
N VAL A 165 -6.89 -9.79 9.02
CA VAL A 165 -6.75 -10.82 10.05
C VAL A 165 -6.40 -10.18 11.41
N LEU A 166 -5.56 -9.15 11.42
CA LEU A 166 -5.22 -8.42 12.64
C LEU A 166 -6.42 -7.65 13.20
N PHE A 167 -7.30 -7.13 12.35
CA PHE A 167 -8.55 -6.49 12.78
C PHE A 167 -9.52 -7.46 13.47
N LEU A 168 -9.43 -8.76 13.20
CA LEU A 168 -10.17 -9.80 13.93
C LEU A 168 -9.45 -10.21 15.24
N ALA A 169 -8.14 -10.37 15.20
CA ALA A 169 -7.37 -10.95 16.30
C ALA A 169 -7.09 -9.92 17.43
N ILE A 170 -6.73 -8.68 17.10
CA ILE A 170 -6.33 -7.67 18.10
C ILE A 170 -7.47 -7.28 19.05
N PRO A 171 -8.73 -7.11 18.63
CA PRO A 171 -9.83 -6.88 19.56
C PRO A 171 -10.00 -8.01 20.58
N LEU A 172 -9.82 -9.27 20.18
CA LEU A 172 -9.91 -10.40 21.11
C LEU A 172 -8.82 -10.33 22.18
N ILE A 173 -7.60 -10.01 21.77
CA ILE A 173 -6.46 -9.86 22.68
C ILE A 173 -6.69 -8.67 23.63
N LEU A 174 -7.10 -7.52 23.10
CA LEU A 174 -7.37 -6.34 23.91
C LEU A 174 -8.49 -6.59 24.92
N ASN A 175 -9.60 -7.19 24.50
CA ASN A 175 -10.72 -7.54 25.39
C ASN A 175 -10.25 -8.50 26.51
N ALA A 176 -9.41 -9.48 26.22
CA ALA A 176 -8.84 -10.39 27.21
C ALA A 176 -7.95 -9.64 28.22
N ILE A 177 -7.17 -8.65 27.78
CA ILE A 177 -6.31 -7.82 28.63
C ILE A 177 -7.18 -6.94 29.54
N TYR A 178 -8.20 -6.28 29.00
CA TYR A 178 -9.11 -5.41 29.78
C TYR A 178 -9.98 -6.19 30.78
N ALA A 179 -10.44 -7.38 30.40
CA ALA A 179 -11.17 -8.26 31.30
C ALA A 179 -10.33 -8.65 32.54
N LYS A 180 -9.02 -8.86 32.37
CA LYS A 180 -8.09 -9.11 33.49
C LYS A 180 -7.81 -7.87 34.34
N SER A 181 -7.86 -6.69 33.75
CA SER A 181 -7.57 -5.43 34.44
C SER A 181 -8.75 -4.85 35.22
N GLY A 182 -9.97 -5.42 35.07
CA GLY A 182 -11.19 -4.95 35.74
C GLY A 182 -11.71 -3.59 35.30
N ASN A 183 -11.03 -2.91 34.38
CA ASN A 183 -11.40 -1.59 33.86
C ASN A 183 -11.88 -1.70 32.41
N ALA A 184 -13.17 -1.45 32.19
CA ALA A 184 -13.69 -1.32 30.84
C ALA A 184 -13.15 -0.02 30.20
N PRO A 185 -12.44 -0.06 29.07
CA PRO A 185 -11.95 1.13 28.40
C PRO A 185 -13.11 1.93 27.79
N ASN A 186 -12.93 3.25 27.66
CA ASN A 186 -13.80 4.04 26.80
C ASN A 186 -13.79 3.45 25.38
N PRO A 187 -14.96 3.24 24.75
CA PRO A 187 -15.03 2.68 23.39
C PRO A 187 -14.15 3.39 22.37
N LEU A 188 -14.04 4.71 22.44
CA LEU A 188 -13.20 5.49 21.53
C LEU A 188 -11.70 5.23 21.76
N ASP A 189 -11.26 5.11 23.02
CA ASP A 189 -9.85 4.82 23.34
C ASP A 189 -9.49 3.39 22.98
N PHE A 190 -10.44 2.46 23.06
CA PHE A 190 -10.27 1.10 22.56
C PHE A 190 -10.02 1.10 21.05
N GLU A 191 -10.84 1.82 20.28
CA GLU A 191 -10.68 1.94 18.83
C GLU A 191 -9.32 2.58 18.45
N LYS A 192 -8.94 3.68 19.10
CA LYS A 192 -7.63 4.32 18.90
C LYS A 192 -6.48 3.35 19.11
N ARG A 193 -6.49 2.61 20.21
CA ARG A 193 -5.45 1.61 20.53
C ARG A 193 -5.45 0.46 19.54
N LYS A 194 -6.61 -0.03 19.14
CA LYS A 194 -6.74 -1.10 18.13
C LYS A 194 -6.07 -0.72 16.81
N TYR A 195 -6.44 0.42 16.25
CA TYR A 195 -5.87 0.89 14.98
C TYR A 195 -4.36 1.13 15.07
N PHE A 196 -3.91 1.75 16.16
CA PHE A 196 -2.49 1.99 16.38
C PHE A 196 -1.68 0.69 16.48
N LEU A 197 -2.17 -0.31 17.22
CA LEU A 197 -1.49 -1.60 17.34
C LEU A 197 -1.44 -2.34 16.00
N ILE A 198 -2.52 -2.33 15.22
CA ILE A 198 -2.55 -2.95 13.89
C ILE A 198 -1.53 -2.25 12.97
N ALA A 199 -1.49 -0.91 12.98
CA ALA A 199 -0.51 -0.15 12.22
C ALA A 199 0.93 -0.48 12.67
N LEU A 200 1.18 -0.61 13.96
CA LEU A 200 2.48 -0.97 14.51
C LEU A 200 2.91 -2.37 14.04
N PHE A 201 2.03 -3.37 14.11
CA PHE A 201 2.32 -4.69 13.59
C PHE A 201 2.58 -4.68 12.08
N ALA A 202 1.75 -3.96 11.31
CA ALA A 202 1.91 -3.83 9.86
C ALA A 202 3.26 -3.20 9.50
N VAL A 203 3.68 -2.16 10.22
CA VAL A 203 4.94 -1.46 10.00
C VAL A 203 6.14 -2.31 10.40
N VAL A 204 6.09 -2.98 11.54
CA VAL A 204 7.22 -3.80 12.03
C VAL A 204 7.41 -5.03 11.12
N ILE A 205 6.36 -5.82 10.93
CA ILE A 205 6.45 -7.05 10.14
C ILE A 205 6.66 -6.69 8.66
N GLY A 206 5.83 -5.80 8.11
CA GLY A 206 5.91 -5.37 6.73
C GLY A 206 7.23 -4.67 6.41
N GLY A 207 7.73 -3.82 7.31
CA GLY A 207 9.02 -3.15 7.16
C GLY A 207 10.20 -4.12 7.17
N ILE A 208 10.21 -5.12 8.06
CA ILE A 208 11.24 -6.18 8.08
C ILE A 208 11.23 -6.96 6.77
N MET A 209 10.05 -7.37 6.29
CA MET A 209 9.90 -8.08 5.01
C MET A 209 10.40 -7.23 3.85
N TYR A 210 10.07 -5.94 3.84
CA TYR A 210 10.45 -5.02 2.78
C TYR A 210 11.95 -4.71 2.77
N VAL A 211 12.55 -4.50 3.93
CA VAL A 211 14.01 -4.30 4.07
C VAL A 211 14.78 -5.57 3.73
N ASN A 212 14.28 -6.76 4.09
CA ASN A 212 14.91 -8.03 3.75
C ASN A 212 15.06 -8.23 2.24
N CYS A 213 14.08 -7.75 1.47
CA CYS A 213 14.16 -7.71 0.01
C CYS A 213 15.43 -7.01 -0.48
N TYR A 214 15.79 -5.85 0.10
CA TYR A 214 16.99 -5.09 -0.27
C TYR A 214 18.27 -5.91 -0.18
N PHE A 215 18.44 -6.73 0.87
CA PHE A 215 19.68 -7.49 1.07
C PHE A 215 19.84 -8.68 0.13
N HIS A 216 18.75 -9.25 -0.37
CA HIS A 216 18.77 -10.49 -1.15
C HIS A 216 18.68 -10.29 -2.66
N ILE A 217 18.34 -9.09 -3.14
CA ILE A 217 18.20 -8.80 -4.57
C ILE A 217 19.49 -8.25 -5.15
N LYS A 218 19.82 -8.68 -6.39
CA LYS A 218 20.95 -8.17 -7.15
C LYS A 218 20.48 -7.56 -8.47
N GLU A 219 20.77 -6.29 -8.70
CA GLU A 219 20.57 -5.65 -10.00
C GLU A 219 21.64 -6.16 -10.98
N ARG A 220 21.21 -6.79 -12.07
CA ARG A 220 22.10 -7.42 -13.06
C ARG A 220 22.14 -6.67 -14.37
N VAL A 221 21.05 -5.98 -14.71
CA VAL A 221 20.92 -5.24 -15.96
C VAL A 221 21.21 -3.77 -15.69
N THR A 222 22.30 -3.28 -16.28
CA THR A 222 22.63 -1.85 -16.26
C THR A 222 21.78 -1.14 -17.29
N LEU A 223 20.82 -0.35 -16.83
CA LEU A 223 20.07 0.53 -17.73
C LEU A 223 21.01 1.68 -18.17
N PRO A 224 21.18 1.91 -19.48
CA PRO A 224 22.05 2.98 -19.95
C PRO A 224 21.53 4.33 -19.46
N ASN A 225 22.44 5.17 -18.97
CA ASN A 225 22.11 6.57 -18.68
C ASN A 225 21.70 7.24 -20.00
N LYS A 226 20.42 7.59 -20.11
CA LYS A 226 19.89 8.29 -21.28
C LYS A 226 20.54 9.67 -21.38
N LYS A 227 21.58 9.81 -22.21
CA LYS A 227 22.06 11.12 -22.62
C LYS A 227 20.94 11.81 -23.39
N LYS A 228 20.68 13.09 -23.08
CA LYS A 228 19.78 13.91 -23.90
C LYS A 228 20.37 13.98 -25.30
N ILE A 229 19.65 13.46 -26.29
CA ILE A 229 20.02 13.64 -27.70
C ILE A 229 19.47 15.02 -28.08
N PRO A 230 20.35 15.96 -28.51
CA PRO A 230 19.89 17.27 -28.97
C PRO A 230 18.87 17.12 -30.11
N GLY A 231 17.78 17.87 -30.05
CA GLY A 231 16.73 17.84 -31.09
C GLY A 231 15.61 16.78 -30.89
N GLN A 232 15.68 15.91 -29.88
CA GLN A 232 14.57 15.02 -29.58
C GLN A 232 13.49 15.72 -28.74
N PRO A 233 12.20 15.52 -29.08
CA PRO A 233 11.09 16.04 -28.28
C PRO A 233 11.18 15.57 -26.83
N GLY A 234 10.72 16.38 -25.90
CA GLY A 234 10.77 16.11 -24.47
C GLY A 234 10.16 14.74 -24.11
N SER A 235 10.62 14.17 -23.02
CA SER A 235 10.19 12.81 -22.58
C SER A 235 8.66 12.69 -22.51
N LEU A 236 7.98 13.69 -21.98
CA LEU A 236 6.51 13.76 -21.89
C LEU A 236 5.83 13.75 -23.27
N SER A 237 6.30 14.55 -24.22
CA SER A 237 5.75 14.57 -25.57
C SER A 237 5.82 13.21 -26.25
N ARG A 238 6.91 12.46 -26.07
CA ARG A 238 7.06 11.11 -26.60
C ARG A 238 6.11 10.08 -25.96
N ILE A 239 5.80 10.25 -24.69
CA ILE A 239 4.83 9.41 -23.96
C ILE A 239 3.45 9.55 -24.60
N PHE A 240 2.97 10.78 -24.80
CA PHE A 240 1.65 11.04 -25.38
C PHE A 240 1.52 10.61 -26.86
N HIS A 241 2.61 10.53 -27.60
CA HIS A 241 2.61 10.06 -28.99
C HIS A 241 2.82 8.53 -29.13
N CYS A 242 3.10 7.82 -28.05
CA CYS A 242 3.28 6.37 -28.06
C CYS A 242 1.92 5.66 -27.87
N LYS A 243 1.27 5.26 -28.97
CA LYS A 243 -0.04 4.59 -28.94
C LYS A 243 -0.11 3.37 -28.00
N PRO A 244 0.84 2.40 -28.02
CA PRO A 244 0.79 1.27 -27.10
C PRO A 244 0.84 1.69 -25.62
N LEU A 245 1.63 2.72 -25.30
CA LEU A 245 1.73 3.22 -23.93
C LEU A 245 0.43 3.90 -23.50
N MET A 246 -0.18 4.70 -24.38
CA MET A 246 -1.47 5.34 -24.11
C MET A 246 -2.59 4.32 -23.89
N LEU A 247 -2.60 3.20 -24.62
CA LEU A 247 -3.54 2.11 -24.40
C LEU A 247 -3.35 1.48 -22.99
N VAL A 248 -2.11 1.25 -22.56
CA VAL A 248 -1.83 0.73 -21.22
C VAL A 248 -2.28 1.72 -20.13
N VAL A 249 -2.04 3.02 -20.34
CA VAL A 249 -2.51 4.06 -19.42
C VAL A 249 -4.05 4.08 -19.34
N MET A 250 -4.73 4.03 -20.48
CA MET A 250 -6.19 3.94 -20.53
C MET A 250 -6.74 2.70 -19.84
N MET A 251 -6.13 1.53 -20.05
CA MET A 251 -6.47 0.30 -19.31
C MET A 251 -6.26 0.47 -17.81
N GLY A 252 -5.18 1.11 -17.39
CA GLY A 252 -4.89 1.43 -15.99
C GLY A 252 -5.98 2.31 -15.37
N ILE A 253 -6.40 3.36 -16.07
CA ILE A 253 -7.48 4.26 -15.63
C ILE A 253 -8.81 3.51 -15.51
N LEU A 254 -9.20 2.73 -16.53
CA LEU A 254 -10.42 1.94 -16.51
C LEU A 254 -10.42 0.88 -15.39
N SER A 255 -9.29 0.21 -15.17
CA SER A 255 -9.17 -0.79 -14.12
C SER A 255 -9.11 -0.20 -12.71
N SER A 256 -8.82 1.10 -12.56
CA SER A 256 -8.81 1.78 -11.26
C SER A 256 -10.21 1.91 -10.65
N GLY A 257 -11.28 1.73 -11.42
CA GLY A 257 -12.66 1.64 -10.92
C GLY A 257 -12.85 0.57 -9.83
N ARG A 258 -12.07 -0.51 -9.85
CA ARG A 258 -12.07 -1.53 -8.78
C ARG A 258 -11.72 -0.96 -7.41
N TYR A 259 -10.87 0.07 -7.35
CA TYR A 259 -10.50 0.72 -6.08
C TYR A 259 -11.65 1.52 -5.48
N LEU A 260 -12.54 2.07 -6.33
CA LEU A 260 -13.77 2.72 -5.86
C LEU A 260 -14.70 1.71 -5.19
N VAL A 261 -14.86 0.52 -5.78
CA VAL A 261 -15.64 -0.57 -5.18
C VAL A 261 -15.03 -1.01 -3.84
N GLN A 262 -13.71 -1.14 -3.79
CA GLN A 262 -13.00 -1.54 -2.56
C GLN A 262 -13.12 -0.47 -1.44
N ALA A 263 -13.01 0.80 -1.79
CA ALA A 263 -13.21 1.91 -0.84
C ALA A 263 -14.66 2.02 -0.37
N ALA A 264 -15.62 1.81 -1.28
CA ALA A 264 -17.05 1.83 -0.96
C ALA A 264 -17.49 0.60 -0.14
N ALA A 265 -16.79 -0.52 -0.25
CA ALA A 265 -17.18 -1.78 0.41
C ALA A 265 -17.35 -1.65 1.93
N ILE A 266 -16.54 -0.84 2.60
CA ILE A 266 -16.68 -0.56 4.04
C ILE A 266 -18.00 0.12 4.34
N HIS A 267 -18.34 1.15 3.56
CA HIS A 267 -19.57 1.93 3.77
C HIS A 267 -20.80 1.12 3.40
N VAL A 268 -20.73 0.35 2.31
CA VAL A 268 -21.82 -0.56 1.88
C VAL A 268 -22.04 -1.66 2.94
N ALA A 269 -20.97 -2.26 3.46
CA ALA A 269 -21.07 -3.27 4.52
C ALA A 269 -21.67 -2.69 5.81
N ARG A 270 -21.32 -1.43 6.16
CA ARG A 270 -21.81 -0.76 7.35
C ARG A 270 -23.30 -0.41 7.27
N TYR A 271 -23.78 0.04 6.11
CA TYR A 271 -25.11 0.63 5.95
C TYR A 271 -26.11 -0.26 5.20
N SER A 272 -25.67 -1.26 4.44
CA SER A 272 -26.54 -2.04 3.55
C SER A 272 -26.51 -3.54 3.79
N PHE A 273 -25.43 -4.11 4.32
CA PHE A 273 -25.26 -5.56 4.51
C PHE A 273 -25.01 -5.96 5.97
N TYR A 274 -25.56 -5.20 6.90
CA TYR A 274 -25.48 -5.61 8.29
C TYR A 274 -26.35 -6.87 8.51
N ILE A 275 -25.72 -7.93 8.96
CA ILE A 275 -26.38 -9.18 9.39
C ILE A 275 -26.07 -9.34 10.87
N GLY A 276 -27.05 -9.04 11.73
CA GLY A 276 -26.88 -9.10 13.18
C GLY A 276 -28.15 -8.70 13.94
N PRO A 277 -28.08 -8.54 15.26
CA PRO A 277 -29.22 -8.16 16.09
C PRO A 277 -29.79 -6.79 15.71
N GLU A 278 -31.10 -6.57 15.96
CA GLU A 278 -31.81 -5.32 15.61
C GLU A 278 -31.19 -4.05 16.22
N ASN A 279 -30.46 -4.18 17.34
CA ASN A 279 -29.70 -3.09 17.96
C ASN A 279 -28.21 -3.44 17.98
N PRO A 280 -27.49 -3.17 16.87
CA PRO A 280 -26.10 -3.55 16.76
C PRO A 280 -25.20 -2.70 17.65
N THR A 281 -24.29 -3.35 18.34
CA THR A 281 -23.13 -2.67 18.93
C THR A 281 -22.15 -2.28 17.85
N GLN A 282 -21.29 -1.30 18.11
CA GLN A 282 -20.22 -0.94 17.17
C GLN A 282 -19.31 -2.13 16.83
N ALA A 283 -19.11 -3.05 17.78
CA ALA A 283 -18.34 -4.26 17.58
C ALA A 283 -19.00 -5.21 16.55
N ASP A 284 -20.33 -5.35 16.59
CA ASP A 284 -21.07 -6.23 15.66
C ASP A 284 -20.99 -5.70 14.21
N ILE A 285 -21.07 -4.38 14.05
CA ILE A 285 -20.93 -3.72 12.74
C ILE A 285 -19.52 -3.93 12.20
N LEU A 286 -18.48 -3.75 13.03
CA LEU A 286 -17.08 -3.93 12.62
C LEU A 286 -16.74 -5.39 12.28
N ASN A 287 -17.32 -6.36 13.00
CA ASN A 287 -17.17 -7.79 12.68
C ASN A 287 -17.80 -8.12 11.33
N SER A 288 -18.97 -7.57 11.03
CA SER A 288 -19.63 -7.75 9.72
C SER A 288 -18.82 -7.13 8.58
N ILE A 289 -18.25 -5.93 8.79
CA ILE A 289 -17.37 -5.27 7.83
C ILE A 289 -16.12 -6.09 7.56
N SER A 290 -15.46 -6.61 8.61
CA SER A 290 -14.25 -7.41 8.46
C SER A 290 -14.54 -8.73 7.72
N LEU A 291 -15.68 -9.36 7.97
CA LEU A 291 -16.10 -10.58 7.29
C LEU A 291 -16.34 -10.34 5.79
N VAL A 292 -17.06 -9.28 5.42
CA VAL A 292 -17.29 -8.90 4.01
C VAL A 292 -15.97 -8.60 3.30
N LYS A 293 -15.06 -7.86 3.94
CA LYS A 293 -13.73 -7.57 3.39
C LYS A 293 -12.89 -8.84 3.22
N THR A 294 -12.90 -9.74 4.19
CA THR A 294 -12.17 -11.00 4.10
C THR A 294 -12.65 -11.84 2.93
N ILE A 295 -13.99 -11.96 2.75
CA ILE A 295 -14.57 -12.67 1.60
C ILE A 295 -14.10 -12.03 0.29
N PHE A 296 -14.22 -10.70 0.17
CA PHE A 296 -13.78 -9.98 -1.03
C PHE A 296 -12.29 -10.21 -1.34
N GLN A 297 -11.45 -10.20 -0.31
CA GLN A 297 -10.01 -10.41 -0.46
C GLN A 297 -9.67 -11.85 -0.88
N VAL A 298 -10.35 -12.84 -0.29
CA VAL A 298 -10.21 -14.25 -0.70
C VAL A 298 -10.59 -14.43 -2.17
N CYS A 299 -11.74 -13.86 -2.60
CA CYS A 299 -12.15 -13.90 -4.00
C CYS A 299 -11.12 -13.23 -4.92
N THR A 300 -10.51 -12.13 -4.50
CA THR A 300 -9.46 -11.44 -5.26
C THR A 300 -8.22 -12.32 -5.41
N ILE A 301 -7.77 -12.98 -4.34
CA ILE A 301 -6.63 -13.90 -4.37
C ILE A 301 -6.91 -15.08 -5.30
N VAL A 302 -8.10 -15.70 -5.18
CA VAL A 302 -8.52 -16.81 -6.06
C VAL A 302 -8.55 -16.37 -7.52
N GLY A 303 -9.10 -15.18 -7.81
CA GLY A 303 -9.11 -14.61 -9.15
C GLY A 303 -7.70 -14.40 -9.72
N MET A 304 -6.74 -13.98 -8.90
CA MET A 304 -5.34 -13.83 -9.34
C MET A 304 -4.68 -15.17 -9.69
N PHE A 305 -4.97 -16.24 -8.94
CA PHE A 305 -4.50 -17.58 -9.32
C PHE A 305 -5.06 -18.02 -10.68
N GLY A 306 -6.33 -17.72 -10.96
CA GLY A 306 -6.94 -18.02 -12.26
C GLY A 306 -6.33 -17.27 -13.46
N THR A 307 -5.71 -16.10 -13.25
CA THR A 307 -5.06 -15.33 -14.31
C THR A 307 -3.60 -15.74 -14.56
N THR A 308 -3.02 -16.57 -13.68
CA THR A 308 -1.64 -17.07 -13.81
C THR A 308 -1.55 -18.47 -14.45
N LEU A 309 -2.67 -19.14 -14.61
CA LEU A 309 -2.84 -20.38 -15.39
C LEU A 309 -3.14 -20.07 -16.86
#